data_772e92efbacf96c8e7ab604e8fe845ab
#
_entry.id   772e92efbacf96c8e7ab604e8fe845ab
#
_cell.length_a   1.000
_cell.length_b   1.000
_cell.length_c   1.000
_cell.angle_alpha   90.00
_cell.angle_beta   90.00
_cell.angle_gamma   90.00
#
_symmetry.space_group_name_H-M   'P 1'
#
loop_
_entity.id
_entity.type
_entity.pdbx_description
1 polymer ?
#
loop_
_entity_poly.entity_id
_entity_poly.type
_entity_poly.pdbx_seq_one_letter_code
_entity_poly.pdbx_strand_id
1 'polypeptide(L)'
;MRTILSTTVCAAPFILAAVTAAAGEGNKVYLLQDGNALPGNNLWIDQSSATGSLVAGISGDDLSETLNGVRTGTPADARQIGGGNTADITLSGRRPTVLLDQKFTGTLDNPINSATLSGGTLSSIVLQQEGFGNTGEITVTGVASTGILQQIGNGNTGAVTIEGRNTTGTLIQSGNNNSVPLTVSGNGANVTYTLEASGVVMASPPEVYSNGGTVTITQTQWGSN
;
A
#
# COMPACT_ATOMS: atom_id res chain seq x y z
N MET A 1 -27.83 6.25 7.89
CA MET A 1 -26.59 5.57 7.45
C MET A 1 -26.42 5.81 5.96
N ARG A 2 -25.49 6.66 5.55
CA ARG A 2 -25.20 6.90 4.13
C ARG A 2 -23.76 6.54 3.86
N THR A 3 -23.53 5.40 3.20
CA THR A 3 -22.26 5.06 2.59
C THR A 3 -22.19 5.86 1.29
N ILE A 4 -21.23 6.78 1.16
CA ILE A 4 -20.98 7.47 -0.10
C ILE A 4 -19.99 6.61 -0.87
N LEU A 5 -20.50 5.87 -1.85
CA LEU A 5 -19.72 5.19 -2.85
C LEU A 5 -19.71 6.10 -4.09
N SER A 6 -18.58 6.74 -4.37
CA SER A 6 -18.39 7.47 -5.63
C SER A 6 -17.54 6.60 -6.54
N THR A 7 -18.15 6.05 -7.59
CA THR A 7 -17.47 5.28 -8.64
C THR A 7 -17.56 6.04 -9.96
N THR A 8 -16.42 6.43 -10.51
CA THR A 8 -16.34 6.89 -11.90
C THR A 8 -15.98 5.70 -12.77
N VAL A 9 -16.90 5.28 -13.63
CA VAL A 9 -16.74 4.12 -14.51
C VAL A 9 -16.38 4.60 -15.92
N CYS A 10 -15.18 4.27 -16.41
CA CYS A 10 -14.81 4.34 -17.81
C CYS A 10 -14.93 2.95 -18.46
N ALA A 11 -15.49 2.89 -19.66
CA ALA A 11 -16.00 1.68 -20.28
C ALA A 11 -14.92 0.69 -20.75
N ALA A 12 -14.79 -0.43 -20.05
CA ALA A 12 -14.20 -1.69 -20.49
C ALA A 12 -14.68 -2.83 -19.55
N PRO A 13 -14.56 -4.11 -19.86
CA PRO A 13 -15.21 -5.17 -19.11
C PRO A 13 -14.69 -5.23 -17.67
N PHE A 14 -15.51 -4.77 -16.73
CA PHE A 14 -15.21 -4.75 -15.31
C PHE A 14 -15.61 -6.06 -14.65
N ILE A 15 -14.70 -6.61 -13.84
CA ILE A 15 -15.11 -7.41 -12.70
C ILE A 15 -15.05 -6.46 -11.50
N LEU A 16 -16.17 -5.86 -11.16
CA LEU A 16 -16.32 -5.13 -9.91
C LEU A 16 -16.31 -6.16 -8.77
N ALA A 17 -15.20 -6.29 -8.08
CA ALA A 17 -15.16 -7.07 -6.86
C ALA A 17 -16.04 -6.40 -5.79
N ALA A 18 -16.75 -7.22 -5.04
CA ALA A 18 -17.72 -6.79 -4.06
C ALA A 18 -17.08 -5.88 -3.01
N VAL A 19 -17.47 -4.63 -2.96
CA VAL A 19 -17.24 -3.78 -1.79
C VAL A 19 -18.29 -4.17 -0.74
N THR A 20 -17.95 -5.03 0.20
CA THR A 20 -18.78 -5.29 1.36
C THR A 20 -18.60 -4.15 2.35
N ALA A 21 -19.35 -3.09 2.20
CA ALA A 21 -19.47 -2.06 3.22
C ALA A 21 -20.35 -2.60 4.35
N ALA A 22 -19.78 -3.33 5.31
CA ALA A 22 -20.45 -3.74 6.51
C ALA A 22 -20.16 -2.77 7.66
N ALA A 23 -21.21 -2.40 8.33
CA ALA A 23 -21.39 -2.07 9.76
C ALA A 23 -20.40 -1.17 10.52
N GLY A 24 -19.54 -0.38 9.91
CA GLY A 24 -18.81 0.69 10.62
C GLY A 24 -19.40 2.05 10.27
N GLU A 25 -19.63 2.91 11.25
CA GLU A 25 -20.15 4.24 11.00
C GLU A 25 -19.06 5.16 10.40
N GLY A 26 -19.37 5.88 9.32
CA GLY A 26 -18.51 6.88 8.72
C GLY A 26 -17.35 6.35 7.85
N ASN A 27 -17.37 5.10 7.43
CA ASN A 27 -16.38 4.54 6.49
C ASN A 27 -16.56 5.15 5.08
N LYS A 28 -15.44 5.43 4.40
CA LYS A 28 -15.39 6.05 3.07
C LYS A 28 -14.44 5.30 2.16
N VAL A 29 -14.83 5.18 0.88
CA VAL A 29 -14.01 4.64 -0.20
C VAL A 29 -14.09 5.57 -1.39
N TYR A 30 -12.94 5.99 -1.92
CA TYR A 30 -12.78 6.70 -3.18
C TYR A 30 -11.96 5.80 -4.11
N LEU A 31 -12.50 5.44 -5.27
CA LEU A 31 -11.90 4.41 -6.13
C LEU A 31 -11.99 4.80 -7.60
N LEU A 32 -10.87 4.66 -8.31
CA LEU A 32 -10.76 4.69 -9.77
C LEU A 32 -10.08 3.41 -10.24
N GLN A 33 -10.79 2.61 -11.01
CA GLN A 33 -10.21 1.48 -11.74
C GLN A 33 -10.27 1.77 -13.24
N ASP A 34 -9.10 1.82 -13.87
CA ASP A 34 -8.96 1.97 -15.32
C ASP A 34 -8.21 0.76 -15.87
N GLY A 35 -8.96 -0.19 -16.41
CA GLY A 35 -8.43 -1.43 -16.95
C GLY A 35 -8.74 -1.56 -18.43
N ASN A 36 -7.85 -1.09 -19.29
CA ASN A 36 -8.02 -1.19 -20.74
C ASN A 36 -7.62 -2.56 -21.32
N ALA A 37 -7.16 -3.51 -20.50
CA ALA A 37 -6.68 -4.81 -20.93
C ALA A 37 -7.12 -5.94 -19.97
N LEU A 38 -7.18 -7.17 -20.47
CA LEU A 38 -7.31 -8.38 -19.66
C LEU A 38 -5.91 -8.81 -19.15
N PRO A 39 -5.76 -9.36 -17.95
CA PRO A 39 -6.81 -9.55 -16.93
C PRO A 39 -7.26 -8.23 -16.30
N GLY A 40 -8.52 -8.15 -15.86
CA GLY A 40 -9.06 -6.97 -15.19
C GLY A 40 -8.42 -6.73 -13.81
N ASN A 41 -8.68 -5.55 -13.25
CA ASN A 41 -8.29 -5.23 -11.88
C ASN A 41 -9.26 -5.85 -10.87
N ASN A 42 -8.73 -6.26 -9.71
CA ASN A 42 -9.53 -6.80 -8.61
C ASN A 42 -9.19 -6.07 -7.30
N LEU A 43 -10.20 -5.55 -6.63
CA LEU A 43 -10.03 -4.88 -5.34
C LEU A 43 -11.07 -5.40 -4.36
N TRP A 44 -10.58 -5.97 -3.26
CA TRP A 44 -11.38 -6.37 -2.12
C TRP A 44 -11.14 -5.42 -0.96
N ILE A 45 -12.20 -4.91 -0.32
CA ILE A 45 -12.10 -4.01 0.84
C ILE A 45 -13.05 -4.50 1.93
N ASP A 46 -12.49 -4.88 3.07
CA ASP A 46 -13.21 -5.17 4.29
C ASP A 46 -13.01 -4.08 5.34
N GLN A 47 -14.08 -3.35 5.64
CA GLN A 47 -14.14 -2.31 6.67
C GLN A 47 -15.14 -2.69 7.78
N SER A 48 -15.55 -3.95 7.86
CA SER A 48 -16.62 -4.42 8.76
C SER A 48 -16.26 -4.19 10.23
N SER A 49 -15.00 -4.25 10.58
CA SER A 49 -14.48 -4.05 11.94
C SER A 49 -13.92 -2.64 12.16
N ALA A 50 -14.10 -1.72 11.21
CA ALA A 50 -13.57 -0.36 11.30
C ALA A 50 -14.68 0.69 11.45
N THR A 51 -14.35 1.80 12.09
CA THR A 51 -15.23 2.98 12.23
C THR A 51 -14.48 4.22 11.75
N GLY A 52 -15.08 4.98 10.82
CA GLY A 52 -14.51 6.19 10.25
C GLY A 52 -13.24 5.94 9.43
N SER A 53 -13.13 4.76 8.82
CA SER A 53 -12.02 4.39 7.96
C SER A 53 -12.08 5.09 6.61
N LEU A 54 -10.93 5.22 5.96
CA LEU A 54 -10.79 5.84 4.65
C LEU A 54 -9.93 4.97 3.75
N VAL A 55 -10.43 4.65 2.56
CA VAL A 55 -9.64 4.11 1.45
C VAL A 55 -9.66 5.16 0.33
N ALA A 56 -8.47 5.61 -0.08
CA ALA A 56 -8.28 6.68 -1.03
C ALA A 56 -6.98 6.49 -1.82
N GLY A 57 -6.64 7.43 -2.69
CA GLY A 57 -5.44 7.41 -3.50
C GLY A 57 -4.35 8.35 -3.03
N ILE A 58 -3.23 8.24 -3.70
CA ILE A 58 -2.04 9.05 -3.51
C ILE A 58 -2.17 10.30 -4.39
N SER A 59 -1.98 11.48 -3.80
CA SER A 59 -1.94 12.76 -4.51
C SER A 59 -0.56 13.38 -4.38
N GLY A 60 0.15 13.54 -5.49
CA GLY A 60 1.51 14.08 -5.51
C GLY A 60 2.60 13.01 -5.38
N ASP A 61 3.85 13.45 -5.41
CA ASP A 61 5.02 12.56 -5.46
C ASP A 61 5.58 12.25 -4.05
N ASP A 62 5.24 13.05 -3.04
CA ASP A 62 5.66 12.81 -1.66
C ASP A 62 4.58 12.04 -0.89
N LEU A 63 4.89 10.78 -0.58
CA LEU A 63 3.97 9.87 0.11
C LEU A 63 3.64 10.32 1.53
N SER A 64 4.53 11.05 2.19
CA SER A 64 4.31 11.56 3.55
C SER A 64 3.44 12.84 3.55
N GLU A 65 3.62 13.72 2.58
CA GLU A 65 2.76 14.90 2.39
C GLU A 65 1.36 14.50 1.98
N THR A 66 1.22 13.45 1.15
CA THR A 66 -0.08 12.88 0.76
C THR A 66 -0.88 12.43 1.97
N LEU A 67 -0.29 11.77 2.95
CA LEU A 67 -0.98 11.38 4.19
C LEU A 67 -1.51 12.58 4.96
N ASN A 68 -0.78 13.68 5.00
CA ASN A 68 -1.22 14.92 5.66
C ASN A 68 -2.34 15.60 4.86
N GLY A 69 -2.25 15.65 3.54
CA GLY A 69 -3.26 16.24 2.66
C GLY A 69 -4.60 15.51 2.71
N VAL A 70 -4.60 14.19 2.79
CA VAL A 70 -5.81 13.35 2.88
C VAL A 70 -6.63 13.64 4.15
N ARG A 71 -5.98 14.03 5.23
CA ARG A 71 -6.66 14.34 6.50
C ARG A 71 -7.31 15.72 6.50
N THR A 72 -6.88 16.63 5.65
CA THR A 72 -7.29 18.04 5.63
C THR A 72 -7.98 18.49 4.35
N GLY A 73 -7.88 17.73 3.27
CA GLY A 73 -8.36 18.07 1.93
C GLY A 73 -9.39 17.09 1.37
N THR A 74 -9.60 17.18 0.06
CA THR A 74 -10.38 16.20 -0.70
C THR A 74 -9.43 15.06 -1.09
N PRO A 75 -9.71 13.81 -0.65
CA PRO A 75 -8.86 12.67 -1.01
C PRO A 75 -8.86 12.44 -2.53
N ALA A 76 -7.73 12.03 -3.08
CA ALA A 76 -7.68 11.46 -4.41
C ALA A 76 -8.34 10.06 -4.43
N ASP A 77 -8.75 9.58 -5.59
CA ASP A 77 -9.28 8.23 -5.72
C ASP A 77 -8.15 7.19 -5.61
N ALA A 78 -8.35 6.11 -4.84
CA ALA A 78 -7.50 4.92 -4.89
C ALA A 78 -7.46 4.39 -6.32
N ARG A 79 -6.27 4.17 -6.87
CA ARG A 79 -6.13 3.90 -8.29
C ARG A 79 -5.59 2.50 -8.55
N GLN A 80 -6.23 1.83 -9.51
CA GLN A 80 -5.69 0.65 -10.19
C GLN A 80 -5.75 0.93 -11.70
N ILE A 81 -4.60 1.19 -12.30
CA ILE A 81 -4.46 1.58 -13.72
C ILE A 81 -3.77 0.47 -14.50
N GLY A 82 -4.26 0.21 -15.71
CA GLY A 82 -3.88 -0.95 -16.52
C GLY A 82 -4.56 -2.23 -16.02
N GLY A 83 -4.50 -3.29 -16.80
CA GLY A 83 -5.05 -4.59 -16.38
C GLY A 83 -4.09 -5.33 -15.45
N GLY A 84 -4.60 -6.22 -14.57
CA GLY A 84 -3.76 -7.09 -13.77
C GLY A 84 -3.23 -6.49 -12.47
N ASN A 85 -4.03 -5.68 -11.79
CA ASN A 85 -3.76 -5.28 -10.41
C ASN A 85 -4.76 -5.95 -9.47
N THR A 86 -4.27 -6.49 -8.36
CA THR A 86 -5.11 -6.99 -7.27
C THR A 86 -4.75 -6.34 -5.95
N ALA A 87 -5.75 -6.04 -5.13
CA ALA A 87 -5.52 -5.61 -3.77
C ALA A 87 -6.58 -6.17 -2.83
N ASP A 88 -6.14 -6.61 -1.65
CA ASP A 88 -6.96 -7.03 -0.53
C ASP A 88 -6.69 -6.10 0.65
N ILE A 89 -7.72 -5.36 1.08
CA ILE A 89 -7.61 -4.35 2.12
C ILE A 89 -8.51 -4.73 3.28
N THR A 90 -7.94 -4.99 4.45
CA THR A 90 -8.68 -5.25 5.69
C THR A 90 -8.39 -4.17 6.71
N LEU A 91 -9.43 -3.46 7.15
CA LEU A 91 -9.31 -2.37 8.12
C LEU A 91 -10.10 -2.66 9.39
N SER A 92 -9.50 -2.36 10.53
CA SER A 92 -10.11 -2.55 11.84
C SER A 92 -9.91 -1.35 12.78
N GLY A 93 -10.73 -1.24 13.82
CA GLY A 93 -10.61 -0.20 14.83
C GLY A 93 -11.08 1.18 14.35
N ARG A 94 -10.52 2.24 14.96
CA ARG A 94 -10.98 3.61 14.74
C ARG A 94 -10.10 4.34 13.72
N ARG A 95 -10.72 4.93 12.70
CA ARG A 95 -10.13 5.85 11.72
C ARG A 95 -8.83 5.36 11.05
N PRO A 96 -8.72 4.09 10.66
CA PRO A 96 -7.60 3.69 9.79
C PRO A 96 -7.73 4.36 8.42
N THR A 97 -6.58 4.58 7.77
CA THR A 97 -6.50 5.18 6.43
C THR A 97 -5.62 4.30 5.55
N VAL A 98 -6.08 4.02 4.34
CA VAL A 98 -5.28 3.37 3.28
C VAL A 98 -5.23 4.27 2.06
N LEU A 99 -4.04 4.47 1.52
CA LEU A 99 -3.78 5.10 0.24
C LEU A 99 -3.19 4.07 -0.71
N LEU A 100 -3.85 3.86 -1.85
CA LEU A 100 -3.50 2.85 -2.84
C LEU A 100 -3.27 3.47 -4.22
N ASP A 101 -2.14 3.15 -4.84
CA ASP A 101 -1.87 3.42 -6.25
C ASP A 101 -1.13 2.23 -6.86
N GLN A 102 -1.80 1.48 -7.72
CA GLN A 102 -1.21 0.37 -8.48
C GLN A 102 -1.30 0.70 -9.98
N LYS A 103 -0.16 0.69 -10.65
CA LYS A 103 -0.04 0.91 -12.07
C LYS A 103 0.65 -0.27 -12.74
N PHE A 104 -0.13 -1.07 -13.44
CA PHE A 104 0.38 -2.16 -14.25
C PHE A 104 0.90 -1.64 -15.59
N THR A 105 2.16 -1.92 -15.91
CA THR A 105 2.82 -1.49 -17.16
C THR A 105 3.19 -2.68 -18.05
N GLY A 106 2.81 -3.90 -17.67
CA GLY A 106 3.09 -5.12 -18.40
C GLY A 106 2.14 -5.39 -19.56
N THR A 107 2.30 -6.57 -20.15
CA THR A 107 1.41 -7.16 -21.16
C THR A 107 0.58 -8.29 -20.55
N LEU A 108 -0.35 -8.88 -21.31
CA LEU A 108 -1.22 -9.96 -20.85
C LEU A 108 -0.49 -11.19 -20.31
N ASP A 109 0.73 -11.44 -20.79
CA ASP A 109 1.55 -12.59 -20.39
C ASP A 109 2.39 -12.31 -19.14
N ASN A 110 2.43 -11.07 -18.67
CA ASN A 110 3.20 -10.71 -17.48
C ASN A 110 2.44 -11.02 -16.19
N PRO A 111 3.16 -11.35 -15.11
CA PRO A 111 2.55 -11.50 -13.79
C PRO A 111 1.85 -10.23 -13.34
N ILE A 112 0.73 -10.40 -12.63
CA ILE A 112 -0.07 -9.29 -12.09
C ILE A 112 0.62 -8.64 -10.88
N ASN A 113 0.32 -7.37 -10.60
CA ASN A 113 0.65 -6.76 -9.32
C ASN A 113 -0.34 -7.21 -8.24
N SER A 114 0.17 -7.54 -7.07
CA SER A 114 -0.64 -7.99 -5.94
C SER A 114 -0.31 -7.20 -4.68
N ALA A 115 -1.32 -6.88 -3.87
CA ALA A 115 -1.14 -6.22 -2.59
C ALA A 115 -2.06 -6.79 -1.53
N THR A 116 -1.56 -6.91 -0.29
CA THR A 116 -2.34 -7.24 0.90
C THR A 116 -2.07 -6.19 1.96
N LEU A 117 -3.11 -5.50 2.41
CA LEU A 117 -2.99 -4.38 3.34
C LEU A 117 -3.88 -4.60 4.56
N SER A 118 -3.31 -4.52 5.74
CA SER A 118 -4.06 -4.64 6.99
C SER A 118 -3.71 -3.50 7.95
N GLY A 119 -4.73 -2.83 8.50
CA GLY A 119 -4.54 -1.70 9.38
C GLY A 119 -5.49 -1.65 10.56
N GLY A 120 -4.96 -1.17 11.69
CA GLY A 120 -5.66 -1.02 12.96
C GLY A 120 -6.02 0.42 13.30
N THR A 121 -6.27 0.66 14.59
CA THR A 121 -6.72 1.96 15.12
C THR A 121 -5.75 3.10 14.81
N LEU A 122 -6.24 4.15 14.16
CA LEU A 122 -5.50 5.37 13.78
C LEU A 122 -4.29 5.08 12.90
N SER A 123 -4.19 3.88 12.33
CA SER A 123 -3.09 3.52 11.42
C SER A 123 -3.23 4.21 10.06
N SER A 124 -2.10 4.39 9.41
CA SER A 124 -2.02 4.86 8.03
C SER A 124 -1.20 3.87 7.21
N ILE A 125 -1.68 3.52 6.05
CA ILE A 125 -1.01 2.62 5.12
C ILE A 125 -0.94 3.31 3.77
N VAL A 126 0.25 3.29 3.16
CA VAL A 126 0.46 3.79 1.80
C VAL A 126 1.10 2.68 0.99
N LEU A 127 0.49 2.31 -0.12
CA LEU A 127 1.05 1.37 -1.07
C LEU A 127 1.06 1.96 -2.46
N GLN A 128 2.25 1.99 -3.08
CA GLN A 128 2.44 2.34 -4.47
C GLN A 128 3.19 1.23 -5.19
N GLN A 129 2.64 0.72 -6.28
CA GLN A 129 3.30 -0.27 -7.15
C GLN A 129 3.24 0.22 -8.60
N GLU A 130 4.39 0.30 -9.27
CA GLU A 130 4.50 0.58 -10.69
C GLU A 130 5.36 -0.48 -11.38
N GLY A 131 4.85 -1.08 -12.45
CA GLY A 131 5.47 -2.19 -13.15
C GLY A 131 4.55 -3.39 -13.28
N PHE A 132 5.11 -4.59 -13.29
CA PHE A 132 4.35 -5.84 -13.31
C PHE A 132 4.96 -6.89 -12.37
N GLY A 133 4.13 -7.82 -11.87
CA GLY A 133 4.57 -8.91 -11.01
C GLY A 133 5.06 -8.46 -9.63
N ASN A 134 4.76 -7.24 -9.21
CA ASN A 134 5.13 -6.78 -7.88
C ASN A 134 4.17 -7.36 -6.84
N THR A 135 4.72 -7.83 -5.72
CA THR A 135 3.95 -8.32 -4.57
C THR A 135 4.25 -7.45 -3.35
N GLY A 136 3.21 -6.85 -2.80
CA GLY A 136 3.30 -5.99 -1.63
C GLY A 136 2.43 -6.49 -0.49
N GLU A 137 2.99 -6.47 0.72
CA GLU A 137 2.24 -6.75 1.94
C GLU A 137 2.56 -5.67 2.97
N ILE A 138 1.54 -5.11 3.59
CA ILE A 138 1.70 -4.18 4.71
C ILE A 138 0.80 -4.65 5.84
N THR A 139 1.33 -4.79 7.04
CA THR A 139 0.58 -5.05 8.26
C THR A 139 0.95 -4.02 9.31
N VAL A 140 -0.02 -3.25 9.79
CA VAL A 140 0.16 -2.27 10.85
C VAL A 140 -0.73 -2.65 12.04
N THR A 141 -0.15 -3.27 13.04
CA THR A 141 -0.83 -3.64 14.28
C THR A 141 -0.74 -2.55 15.35
N GLY A 142 0.18 -1.61 15.21
CA GLY A 142 0.40 -0.52 16.14
C GLY A 142 -0.68 0.58 16.05
N VAL A 143 -0.90 1.26 17.17
CA VAL A 143 -1.81 2.41 17.25
C VAL A 143 -1.11 3.68 16.76
N ALA A 144 -1.76 4.46 15.92
CA ALA A 144 -1.24 5.70 15.34
C ALA A 144 0.08 5.51 14.58
N SER A 145 0.24 4.34 13.97
CA SER A 145 1.46 3.96 13.26
C SER A 145 1.27 3.99 11.75
N THR A 146 2.37 4.10 11.01
CA THR A 146 2.34 4.28 9.56
C THR A 146 3.22 3.24 8.87
N GLY A 147 2.68 2.52 7.91
CA GLY A 147 3.40 1.64 7.00
C GLY A 147 3.40 2.20 5.57
N ILE A 148 4.55 2.29 4.94
CA ILE A 148 4.70 2.76 3.56
C ILE A 148 5.48 1.72 2.77
N LEU A 149 4.95 1.29 1.63
CA LEU A 149 5.62 0.42 0.67
C LEU A 149 5.53 1.05 -0.73
N GLN A 150 6.70 1.28 -1.32
CA GLN A 150 6.81 1.71 -2.71
C GLN A 150 7.64 0.69 -3.49
N GLN A 151 7.11 0.19 -4.60
CA GLN A 151 7.79 -0.73 -5.50
C GLN A 151 7.75 -0.17 -6.93
N ILE A 152 8.92 0.08 -7.50
CA ILE A 152 9.10 0.57 -8.87
C ILE A 152 9.98 -0.41 -9.62
N GLY A 153 9.45 -0.94 -10.74
CA GLY A 153 10.08 -1.99 -11.53
C GLY A 153 9.26 -3.29 -11.52
N ASN A 154 9.89 -4.42 -11.81
CA ASN A 154 9.15 -5.65 -12.05
C ASN A 154 9.57 -6.77 -11.10
N GLY A 155 8.60 -7.61 -10.70
CA GLY A 155 8.87 -8.80 -9.91
C GLY A 155 9.39 -8.53 -8.50
N ASN A 156 9.19 -7.34 -7.95
CA ASN A 156 9.62 -7.04 -6.59
C ASN A 156 8.64 -7.64 -5.56
N THR A 157 9.18 -8.22 -4.51
CA THR A 157 8.42 -8.69 -3.34
C THR A 157 8.83 -7.87 -2.13
N GLY A 158 7.89 -7.22 -1.48
CA GLY A 158 8.14 -6.41 -0.30
C GLY A 158 7.09 -6.67 0.77
N ALA A 159 7.51 -6.64 2.02
CA ALA A 159 6.60 -6.66 3.15
C ALA A 159 7.04 -5.62 4.18
N VAL A 160 6.07 -4.91 4.78
CA VAL A 160 6.33 -3.96 5.86
C VAL A 160 5.44 -4.33 7.04
N THR A 161 6.04 -4.76 8.12
CA THR A 161 5.32 -5.06 9.37
C THR A 161 5.65 -4.01 10.40
N ILE A 162 4.63 -3.36 10.95
CA ILE A 162 4.78 -2.31 11.97
C ILE A 162 4.11 -2.76 13.26
N GLU A 163 4.91 -2.85 14.31
CA GLU A 163 4.47 -3.17 15.68
C GLU A 163 4.85 -2.05 16.64
N GLY A 164 3.90 -1.55 17.41
CA GLY A 164 4.17 -0.48 18.36
C GLY A 164 3.27 0.74 18.16
N ARG A 165 3.58 1.84 18.86
CA ARG A 165 2.76 3.05 18.84
C ARG A 165 3.53 4.22 18.24
N ASN A 166 2.87 5.03 17.43
CA ASN A 166 3.49 6.19 16.78
C ASN A 166 4.75 5.81 15.97
N THR A 167 4.76 4.63 15.39
CA THR A 167 5.91 4.07 14.67
C THR A 167 5.69 4.17 13.17
N THR A 168 6.72 4.57 12.43
CA THR A 168 6.70 4.64 10.98
C THR A 168 7.72 3.68 10.40
N GLY A 169 7.30 2.85 9.45
CA GLY A 169 8.18 2.01 8.64
C GLY A 169 7.95 2.30 7.16
N THR A 170 9.03 2.57 6.45
CA THR A 170 9.02 2.84 5.01
C THR A 170 9.96 1.88 4.32
N LEU A 171 9.47 1.16 3.31
CA LEU A 171 10.25 0.34 2.40
C LEU A 171 10.09 0.87 0.99
N ILE A 172 11.21 1.23 0.36
CA ILE A 172 11.27 1.66 -1.03
C ILE A 172 12.13 0.66 -1.79
N GLN A 173 11.59 0.03 -2.82
CA GLN A 173 12.29 -0.89 -3.71
C GLN A 173 12.27 -0.34 -5.14
N SER A 174 13.43 -0.01 -5.68
CA SER A 174 13.63 0.39 -7.08
C SER A 174 14.50 -0.63 -7.79
N GLY A 175 14.05 -1.14 -8.93
CA GLY A 175 14.72 -2.18 -9.71
C GLY A 175 13.86 -3.42 -9.89
N ASN A 176 14.46 -4.56 -10.22
CA ASN A 176 13.71 -5.75 -10.58
C ASN A 176 14.08 -6.96 -9.71
N ASN A 177 13.09 -7.83 -9.47
CA ASN A 177 13.27 -9.12 -8.80
C ASN A 177 13.92 -9.00 -7.40
N ASN A 178 13.59 -7.97 -6.67
CA ASN A 178 14.01 -7.81 -5.29
C ASN A 178 13.00 -8.49 -4.36
N SER A 179 13.50 -9.10 -3.29
CA SER A 179 12.68 -9.69 -2.23
C SER A 179 13.23 -9.27 -0.88
N VAL A 180 12.62 -8.24 -0.28
CA VAL A 180 13.08 -7.65 0.98
C VAL A 180 11.88 -7.33 1.86
N PRO A 181 11.72 -8.00 2.98
CA PRO A 181 10.78 -7.60 4.02
C PRO A 181 11.43 -6.62 5.02
N LEU A 182 10.64 -5.81 5.70
CA LEU A 182 11.05 -4.90 6.76
C LEU A 182 10.11 -5.05 7.96
N THR A 183 10.66 -5.34 9.14
CA THR A 183 9.91 -5.32 10.39
C THR A 183 10.39 -4.18 11.27
N VAL A 184 9.46 -3.35 11.74
CA VAL A 184 9.75 -2.23 12.64
C VAL A 184 8.93 -2.38 13.91
N SER A 185 9.60 -2.43 15.05
CA SER A 185 8.97 -2.55 16.34
C SER A 185 9.47 -1.47 17.33
N GLY A 186 8.71 -1.26 18.41
CA GLY A 186 9.00 -0.23 19.41
C GLY A 186 8.04 0.95 19.34
N ASN A 187 8.33 2.02 20.08
CA ASN A 187 7.43 3.16 20.17
C ASN A 187 8.13 4.43 19.66
N GLY A 188 7.46 5.18 18.78
CA GLY A 188 8.00 6.43 18.24
C GLY A 188 9.18 6.24 17.28
N ALA A 189 9.39 5.04 16.74
CA ALA A 189 10.43 4.78 15.78
C ALA A 189 10.05 5.34 14.39
N ASN A 190 11.04 5.83 13.65
CA ASN A 190 10.90 6.21 12.25
C ASN A 190 12.01 5.51 11.46
N VAL A 191 11.62 4.52 10.66
CA VAL A 191 12.56 3.67 9.93
C VAL A 191 12.30 3.77 8.44
N THR A 192 13.33 4.09 7.68
CA THR A 192 13.30 4.08 6.21
C THR A 192 14.35 3.11 5.69
N TYR A 193 13.91 2.16 4.87
CA TYR A 193 14.78 1.27 4.12
C TYR A 193 14.59 1.53 2.63
N THR A 194 15.66 1.94 1.97
CA THR A 194 15.69 2.19 0.53
C THR A 194 16.60 1.19 -0.15
N LEU A 195 16.09 0.47 -1.13
CA LEU A 195 16.81 -0.46 -1.98
C LEU A 195 16.78 0.01 -3.44
N GLU A 196 17.95 0.33 -3.98
CA GLU A 196 18.17 0.67 -5.38
C GLU A 196 19.05 -0.39 -6.03
N ALA A 197 18.44 -1.52 -6.41
CA ALA A 197 19.16 -2.69 -6.89
C ALA A 197 18.23 -3.63 -7.66
N SER A 198 18.80 -4.66 -8.28
CA SER A 198 18.03 -5.75 -8.88
C SER A 198 18.54 -7.10 -8.42
N GLY A 199 17.63 -8.05 -8.21
CA GLY A 199 17.96 -9.42 -7.83
C GLY A 199 18.41 -9.59 -6.36
N VAL A 200 18.12 -8.62 -5.50
CA VAL A 200 18.43 -8.73 -4.06
C VAL A 200 17.35 -9.55 -3.38
N VAL A 201 17.77 -10.68 -2.80
CA VAL A 201 16.88 -11.55 -2.01
C VAL A 201 17.43 -11.66 -0.59
N MET A 202 16.63 -11.23 0.38
CA MET A 202 16.96 -11.36 1.80
C MET A 202 16.22 -12.54 2.41
N ALA A 203 16.95 -13.54 2.88
CA ALA A 203 16.38 -14.70 3.56
C ALA A 203 15.84 -14.39 4.97
N SER A 204 16.35 -13.31 5.58
CA SER A 204 15.91 -12.84 6.89
C SER A 204 15.54 -11.36 6.77
N PRO A 205 14.37 -10.94 7.28
CA PRO A 205 13.98 -9.54 7.27
C PRO A 205 14.95 -8.71 8.12
N PRO A 206 15.32 -7.50 7.69
CA PRO A 206 15.87 -6.53 8.61
C PRO A 206 14.80 -6.19 9.67
N GLU A 207 15.12 -6.50 10.91
CA GLU A 207 14.31 -6.17 12.06
C GLU A 207 14.92 -4.92 12.75
N VAL A 208 14.12 -3.88 12.89
CA VAL A 208 14.54 -2.65 13.55
C VAL A 208 13.68 -2.46 14.80
N TYR A 209 14.33 -2.54 15.95
CA TYR A 209 13.73 -2.18 17.23
C TYR A 209 14.22 -0.79 17.65
N SER A 210 13.30 0.14 17.91
CA SER A 210 13.66 1.47 18.40
C SER A 210 12.56 2.04 19.29
N ASN A 211 12.95 2.66 20.39
CA ASN A 211 12.06 3.45 21.24
C ASN A 211 12.38 4.95 21.07
N GLY A 212 11.84 5.52 20.02
CA GLY A 212 12.17 6.87 19.57
C GLY A 212 13.46 6.92 18.72
N GLY A 213 13.50 7.82 17.80
CA GLY A 213 14.64 7.99 16.90
C GLY A 213 14.36 7.57 15.46
N THR A 214 15.30 7.96 14.59
CA THR A 214 15.22 7.71 13.14
C THR A 214 16.34 6.78 12.72
N VAL A 215 16.02 5.77 11.95
CA VAL A 215 16.96 4.84 11.32
C VAL A 215 16.76 4.89 9.81
N THR A 216 17.83 5.16 9.09
CA THR A 216 17.82 5.14 7.61
C THR A 216 18.81 4.09 7.14
N ILE A 217 18.34 3.17 6.31
CA ILE A 217 19.14 2.12 5.68
C ILE A 217 19.05 2.33 4.18
N THR A 218 20.17 2.49 3.51
CA THR A 218 20.20 2.58 2.05
C THR A 218 21.12 1.48 1.53
N GLN A 219 20.61 0.68 0.62
CA GLN A 219 21.33 -0.35 -0.07
C GLN A 219 21.30 -0.09 -1.57
N THR A 220 22.47 0.10 -2.16
CA THR A 220 22.66 0.27 -3.60
C THR A 220 23.54 -0.85 -4.12
N GLN A 221 23.17 -1.42 -5.27
CA GLN A 221 24.03 -2.36 -5.96
C GLN A 221 24.80 -1.62 -7.07
N TRP A 222 26.09 -1.47 -6.88
CA TRP A 222 27.00 -1.01 -7.93
C TRP A 222 27.29 -2.20 -8.85
N GLY A 223 27.17 -1.98 -10.16
CA GLY A 223 27.14 -3.01 -11.17
C GLY A 223 28.19 -4.11 -10.99
N SER A 224 27.74 -5.34 -11.14
CA SER A 224 28.63 -6.45 -11.47
C SER A 224 29.09 -6.27 -12.92
N ASN A 225 30.37 -6.00 -13.12
CA ASN A 225 30.99 -6.12 -14.44
C ASN A 225 30.91 -7.58 -14.92
#